data_bf5ced4a7530d1a58ecb0e025e7bf267
#
_entry.id   bf5ced4a7530d1a58ecb0e025e7bf267
#
_cell.length_a   1.000
_cell.length_b   1.000
_cell.length_c   1.000
_cell.angle_alpha   90.00
_cell.angle_beta   90.00
_cell.angle_gamma   90.00
#
_symmetry.space_group_name_H-M   'P 1'
#
loop_
_entity.id
_entity.type
_entity.pdbx_description
1 polymer ?
#
loop_
_entity_poly.entity_id
_entity_poly.type
_entity_poly.pdbx_seq_one_letter_code
_entity_poly.pdbx_strand_id
1 'polypeptide(L)'
;MRFLILEETNPYFGGADFHLQLKRTIPELPEMGMLPSYYFDMMVQEETVGQCALRLGDGEIVRKVGNIGYQVKEEYRGKGYAVAACYLLCSLARRHGMKELFVTCTPDNHPSQRVCEKIGAKVRETVDVPDGHDLYQRGKKKLMQYVLKIQPIRPATEQDIPAIAALYDRITEREANGTNYSGWAQGEYPMEWTARELLEAGGLYCMTDQSGKVIASAAYDNRHDSCYDDVVWGKDIPSEQTLCIHTLAIDPDCRGQGLGEAMMRFGFEMAEKLGLKGIRIDTWVENTPALKLYHKLGYRDVAVLSDNVHYEGDRMAYQFLEWYR
;
A
#
# COMPACT_ATOMS: atom_id res chain seq x y z
N MET A 1 19.73 14.97 0.59
CA MET A 1 19.82 13.51 0.83
C MET A 1 20.18 12.87 -0.49
N ARG A 2 21.21 12.03 -0.54
CA ARG A 2 21.60 11.39 -1.81
C ARG A 2 20.84 10.08 -1.93
N PHE A 3 20.01 9.95 -2.95
CA PHE A 3 19.27 8.74 -3.22
C PHE A 3 20.14 7.79 -4.04
N LEU A 4 20.33 6.57 -3.55
CA LEU A 4 21.04 5.52 -4.26
C LEU A 4 20.03 4.48 -4.75
N ILE A 5 20.31 3.87 -5.90
CA ILE A 5 19.55 2.70 -6.36
C ILE A 5 19.81 1.55 -5.38
N LEU A 6 18.74 0.95 -4.88
CA LEU A 6 18.85 -0.28 -4.09
C LEU A 6 19.15 -1.45 -5.04
N GLU A 7 20.03 -2.33 -4.62
CA GLU A 7 20.19 -3.61 -5.29
C GLU A 7 18.96 -4.46 -5.00
N GLU A 8 18.10 -4.58 -6.00
CA GLU A 8 16.87 -5.35 -5.89
C GLU A 8 17.17 -6.82 -6.16
N THR A 9 17.09 -7.63 -5.13
CA THR A 9 17.23 -9.09 -5.25
C THR A 9 15.98 -9.72 -5.87
N ASN A 10 14.82 -9.03 -5.74
CA ASN A 10 13.58 -9.42 -6.38
C ASN A 10 13.15 -8.33 -7.39
N PRO A 11 13.21 -8.60 -8.70
CA PRO A 11 12.82 -7.64 -9.72
C PRO A 11 11.29 -7.42 -9.83
N TYR A 12 10.49 -8.12 -9.02
CA TYR A 12 9.03 -8.07 -9.07
C TYR A 12 8.46 -7.30 -7.89
N PHE A 13 7.53 -6.38 -8.19
CA PHE A 13 6.78 -5.60 -7.19
C PHE A 13 5.29 -5.80 -7.45
N GLY A 14 4.56 -6.41 -6.52
CA GLY A 14 3.12 -6.59 -6.63
C GLY A 14 2.65 -8.03 -6.40
N GLY A 15 1.37 -8.28 -6.72
CA GLY A 15 0.73 -9.57 -6.58
C GLY A 15 0.73 -10.40 -7.89
N ALA A 16 0.15 -11.59 -7.83
CA ALA A 16 0.09 -12.52 -8.96
C ALA A 16 -0.62 -11.96 -10.21
N ASP A 17 -1.69 -11.18 -10.01
CA ASP A 17 -2.49 -10.66 -11.12
C ASP A 17 -1.94 -9.38 -11.76
N PHE A 18 -1.19 -8.57 -10.99
CA PHE A 18 -0.55 -7.36 -11.47
C PHE A 18 0.74 -7.10 -10.71
N HIS A 19 1.83 -6.96 -11.43
CA HIS A 19 3.13 -6.63 -10.85
C HIS A 19 3.94 -5.68 -11.74
N LEU A 20 4.97 -5.08 -11.16
CA LEU A 20 5.98 -4.30 -11.86
C LEU A 20 7.22 -5.16 -12.02
N GLN A 21 7.63 -5.43 -13.25
CA GLN A 21 8.88 -6.10 -13.57
C GLN A 21 9.97 -5.07 -13.81
N LEU A 22 11.04 -5.10 -13.03
CA LEU A 22 12.16 -4.18 -13.21
C LEU A 22 12.82 -4.41 -14.56
N LYS A 23 12.84 -3.36 -15.38
CA LYS A 23 13.43 -3.37 -16.71
C LYS A 23 14.85 -2.83 -16.71
N ARG A 24 15.07 -1.73 -16.02
CA ARG A 24 16.37 -1.09 -15.85
C ARG A 24 16.38 -0.10 -14.71
N THR A 25 17.58 0.18 -14.22
CA THR A 25 17.86 1.30 -13.32
C THR A 25 18.78 2.30 -14.01
N ILE A 26 18.70 3.56 -13.62
CA ILE A 26 19.65 4.60 -14.01
C ILE A 26 20.23 5.15 -12.71
N PRO A 27 21.57 5.14 -12.52
CA PRO A 27 22.19 5.79 -11.38
C PRO A 27 22.09 7.32 -11.51
N GLU A 28 22.42 8.03 -10.45
CA GLU A 28 22.56 9.47 -10.51
C GLU A 28 23.71 9.86 -11.48
N LEU A 29 23.40 10.70 -12.46
CA LEU A 29 24.38 11.24 -13.41
C LEU A 29 24.26 12.78 -13.39
N PRO A 30 24.92 13.45 -12.42
CA PRO A 30 24.77 14.90 -12.18
C PRO A 30 25.16 15.74 -13.38
N GLU A 31 26.20 15.36 -14.12
CA GLU A 31 26.66 16.03 -15.33
C GLU A 31 25.64 16.03 -16.47
N MET A 32 24.71 15.05 -16.46
CA MET A 32 23.61 14.95 -17.44
C MET A 32 22.29 15.46 -16.87
N GLY A 33 22.26 15.93 -15.62
CA GLY A 33 21.03 16.31 -14.92
C GLY A 33 20.06 15.12 -14.72
N MET A 34 20.57 13.88 -14.75
CA MET A 34 19.75 12.68 -14.60
C MET A 34 19.68 12.25 -13.15
N LEU A 35 18.46 12.03 -12.68
CA LEU A 35 18.18 11.52 -11.33
C LEU A 35 18.24 9.99 -11.30
N PRO A 36 18.60 9.39 -10.16
CA PRO A 36 18.49 7.95 -9.99
C PRO A 36 17.05 7.52 -10.25
N SER A 37 16.87 6.50 -11.08
CA SER A 37 15.54 6.14 -11.57
C SER A 37 15.38 4.63 -11.76
N TYR A 38 14.18 4.16 -11.49
CA TYR A 38 13.72 2.81 -11.80
C TYR A 38 12.75 2.87 -12.97
N TYR A 39 12.85 1.93 -13.89
CA TYR A 39 11.94 1.73 -15.01
C TYR A 39 11.37 0.31 -14.95
N PHE A 40 10.06 0.20 -15.03
CA PHE A 40 9.34 -1.06 -14.96
C PHE A 40 8.45 -1.27 -16.17
N ASP A 41 8.29 -2.53 -16.56
CA ASP A 41 7.15 -2.99 -17.33
C ASP A 41 6.01 -3.34 -16.36
N MET A 42 4.78 -2.90 -16.68
CA MET A 42 3.56 -3.26 -15.96
C MET A 42 3.09 -4.60 -16.52
N MET A 43 3.01 -5.61 -15.67
CA MET A 43 2.68 -6.96 -16.08
C MET A 43 1.33 -7.40 -15.51
N VAL A 44 0.55 -8.08 -16.35
CA VAL A 44 -0.64 -8.84 -15.97
C VAL A 44 -0.44 -10.25 -16.47
N GLN A 45 -0.32 -11.21 -15.57
CA GLN A 45 0.18 -12.53 -15.91
C GLN A 45 1.53 -12.40 -16.64
N GLU A 46 1.64 -12.90 -17.89
CA GLU A 46 2.87 -12.79 -18.71
C GLU A 46 2.85 -11.64 -19.72
N GLU A 47 1.77 -10.82 -19.72
CA GLU A 47 1.60 -9.75 -20.68
C GLU A 47 2.03 -8.38 -20.16
N THR A 48 2.82 -7.67 -20.97
CA THR A 48 3.14 -6.26 -20.70
C THR A 48 1.97 -5.37 -21.10
N VAL A 49 1.30 -4.77 -20.12
CA VAL A 49 0.14 -3.87 -20.32
C VAL A 49 0.51 -2.39 -20.32
N GLY A 50 1.75 -2.06 -19.96
CA GLY A 50 2.23 -0.68 -19.91
C GLY A 50 3.64 -0.58 -19.34
N GLN A 51 4.07 0.64 -19.07
CA GLN A 51 5.35 0.95 -18.44
C GLN A 51 5.19 2.04 -17.41
N CYS A 52 6.06 2.04 -16.39
CA CYS A 52 6.14 3.12 -15.42
C CYS A 52 7.58 3.34 -14.96
N ALA A 53 7.79 4.49 -14.32
CA ALA A 53 9.09 4.86 -13.80
C ALA A 53 8.94 5.63 -12.49
N LEU A 54 9.92 5.45 -11.59
CA LEU A 54 10.12 6.26 -10.40
C LEU A 54 11.47 6.95 -10.49
N ARG A 55 11.48 8.29 -10.45
CA ARG A 55 12.67 9.13 -10.31
C ARG A 55 12.84 9.48 -8.84
N LEU A 56 14.01 9.19 -8.30
CA LEU A 56 14.33 9.48 -6.90
C LEU A 56 14.86 10.91 -6.78
N GLY A 57 14.30 11.68 -5.86
CA GLY A 57 14.73 13.03 -5.60
C GLY A 57 13.58 13.93 -5.16
N ASP A 58 13.93 15.07 -4.57
CA ASP A 58 13.00 16.10 -4.08
C ASP A 58 13.35 17.50 -4.61
N GLY A 59 14.33 17.56 -5.53
CA GLY A 59 14.85 18.79 -6.10
C GLY A 59 13.95 19.44 -7.14
N GLU A 60 14.44 20.57 -7.68
CA GLU A 60 13.69 21.40 -8.64
C GLU A 60 13.34 20.63 -9.92
N ILE A 61 14.18 19.70 -10.37
CA ILE A 61 13.94 18.92 -11.59
C ILE A 61 12.68 18.07 -11.43
N VAL A 62 12.55 17.31 -10.34
CA VAL A 62 11.35 16.46 -10.12
C VAL A 62 10.10 17.30 -9.89
N ARG A 63 10.24 18.49 -9.32
CA ARG A 63 9.10 19.41 -9.22
C ARG A 63 8.58 19.84 -10.57
N LYS A 64 9.43 19.95 -11.59
CA LYS A 64 9.06 20.33 -12.96
C LYS A 64 8.58 19.13 -13.79
N VAL A 65 9.24 17.96 -13.68
CA VAL A 65 8.97 16.83 -14.59
C VAL A 65 8.24 15.67 -13.92
N GLY A 66 8.10 15.69 -12.58
CA GLY A 66 7.48 14.64 -11.78
C GLY A 66 8.43 13.50 -11.42
N ASN A 67 8.16 12.87 -10.26
CA ASN A 67 8.82 11.63 -9.83
C ASN A 67 8.27 10.42 -10.58
N ILE A 68 6.95 10.38 -10.78
CA ILE A 68 6.26 9.25 -11.38
C ILE A 68 5.95 9.54 -12.85
N GLY A 69 6.32 8.61 -13.72
CA GLY A 69 5.86 8.54 -15.10
C GLY A 69 5.20 7.19 -15.37
N TYR A 70 4.13 7.17 -16.16
CA TYR A 70 3.47 5.94 -16.58
C TYR A 70 2.81 6.08 -17.93
N GLN A 71 2.69 4.95 -18.63
CA GLN A 71 1.95 4.82 -19.86
C GLN A 71 1.33 3.43 -19.92
N VAL A 72 0.00 3.36 -20.06
CA VAL A 72 -0.76 2.12 -20.26
C VAL A 72 -1.09 2.01 -21.75
N LYS A 73 -0.86 0.83 -22.33
CA LYS A 73 -1.23 0.54 -23.71
C LYS A 73 -2.72 0.74 -23.92
N GLU A 74 -3.14 1.16 -25.09
CA GLU A 74 -4.51 1.64 -25.36
C GLU A 74 -5.56 0.60 -25.02
N GLU A 75 -5.36 -0.63 -25.42
CA GLU A 75 -6.26 -1.76 -25.23
C GLU A 75 -6.43 -2.18 -23.75
N TYR A 76 -5.53 -1.70 -22.87
CA TYR A 76 -5.56 -2.00 -21.42
C TYR A 76 -6.00 -0.81 -20.56
N ARG A 77 -6.33 0.34 -21.18
CA ARG A 77 -6.79 1.53 -20.43
C ARG A 77 -8.14 1.29 -19.75
N GLY A 78 -8.43 2.07 -18.73
CA GLY A 78 -9.68 1.98 -17.97
C GLY A 78 -9.73 0.90 -16.89
N LYS A 79 -8.80 -0.06 -16.90
CA LYS A 79 -8.74 -1.21 -15.96
C LYS A 79 -8.02 -0.92 -14.63
N GLY A 80 -7.56 0.31 -14.39
CA GLY A 80 -6.95 0.70 -13.10
C GLY A 80 -5.44 0.46 -12.99
N TYR A 81 -4.77 -0.08 -13.99
CA TYR A 81 -3.34 -0.45 -13.92
C TYR A 81 -2.41 0.72 -13.61
N ALA A 82 -2.69 1.94 -14.10
CA ALA A 82 -1.90 3.11 -13.75
C ALA A 82 -1.99 3.44 -12.24
N VAL A 83 -3.16 3.28 -11.63
CA VAL A 83 -3.37 3.48 -10.18
C VAL A 83 -2.60 2.42 -9.39
N ALA A 84 -2.72 1.15 -9.77
CA ALA A 84 -1.99 0.05 -9.14
C ALA A 84 -0.47 0.25 -9.22
N ALA A 85 0.04 0.65 -10.40
CA ALA A 85 1.46 0.97 -10.57
C ALA A 85 1.91 2.12 -9.65
N CYS A 86 1.11 3.20 -9.56
CA CYS A 86 1.44 4.30 -8.66
C CYS A 86 1.54 3.87 -7.20
N TYR A 87 0.65 3.00 -6.71
CA TYR A 87 0.74 2.49 -5.33
C TYR A 87 2.02 1.67 -5.11
N LEU A 88 2.42 0.83 -6.07
CA LEU A 88 3.68 0.09 -5.99
C LEU A 88 4.89 1.03 -5.98
N LEU A 89 4.88 2.05 -6.85
CA LEU A 89 5.92 3.06 -6.86
C LEU A 89 5.96 3.88 -5.57
N CYS A 90 4.82 4.13 -4.91
CA CYS A 90 4.76 4.76 -3.59
C CYS A 90 5.41 3.88 -2.51
N SER A 91 5.22 2.57 -2.56
CA SER A 91 5.89 1.62 -1.65
C SER A 91 7.41 1.69 -1.84
N LEU A 92 7.89 1.65 -3.07
CA LEU A 92 9.31 1.81 -3.38
C LEU A 92 9.86 3.17 -2.93
N ALA A 93 9.14 4.26 -3.19
CA ALA A 93 9.51 5.60 -2.75
C ALA A 93 9.64 5.69 -1.21
N ARG A 94 8.75 5.01 -0.48
CA ARG A 94 8.80 4.91 0.98
C ARG A 94 10.07 4.21 1.46
N ARG A 95 10.49 3.12 0.82
CA ARG A 95 11.76 2.42 1.11
C ARG A 95 12.98 3.34 0.93
N HIS A 96 12.89 4.29 0.00
CA HIS A 96 13.90 5.33 -0.19
C HIS A 96 13.77 6.54 0.78
N GLY A 97 12.82 6.51 1.70
CA GLY A 97 12.60 7.59 2.67
C GLY A 97 12.05 8.88 2.05
N MET A 98 11.46 8.80 0.84
CA MET A 98 10.82 9.95 0.21
C MET A 98 9.55 10.33 0.97
N LYS A 99 9.35 11.61 1.20
CA LYS A 99 8.19 12.14 1.96
C LYS A 99 7.06 12.61 1.05
N GLU A 100 7.38 12.91 -0.20
CA GLU A 100 6.40 13.35 -1.19
C GLU A 100 6.85 12.95 -2.60
N LEU A 101 5.88 12.82 -3.48
CA LEU A 101 6.08 12.56 -4.90
C LEU A 101 5.34 13.60 -5.71
N PHE A 102 5.99 14.06 -6.76
CA PHE A 102 5.38 14.94 -7.76
C PHE A 102 4.92 14.11 -8.96
N VAL A 103 3.69 14.33 -9.39
CA VAL A 103 3.14 13.77 -10.62
C VAL A 103 2.69 14.93 -11.49
N THR A 104 3.08 14.92 -12.75
CA THR A 104 2.72 15.98 -13.69
C THR A 104 1.93 15.44 -14.86
N CYS A 105 0.94 16.19 -15.31
CA CYS A 105 0.22 15.92 -16.55
C CYS A 105 -0.21 17.21 -17.21
N THR A 106 -0.51 17.18 -18.52
CA THR A 106 -1.06 18.34 -19.20
C THR A 106 -2.52 18.59 -18.79
N PRO A 107 -3.01 19.85 -18.81
CA PRO A 107 -4.39 20.18 -18.39
C PRO A 107 -5.49 19.46 -19.20
N ASP A 108 -5.20 18.99 -20.39
CA ASP A 108 -6.10 18.23 -21.24
C ASP A 108 -6.01 16.69 -21.04
N ASN A 109 -5.10 16.21 -20.18
CA ASN A 109 -4.95 14.79 -19.88
C ASN A 109 -5.84 14.36 -18.71
N HIS A 110 -7.16 14.39 -18.92
CA HIS A 110 -8.15 14.00 -17.91
C HIS A 110 -7.98 12.57 -17.36
N PRO A 111 -7.56 11.56 -18.15
CA PRO A 111 -7.25 10.24 -17.59
C PRO A 111 -6.16 10.28 -16.53
N SER A 112 -5.07 11.04 -16.75
CA SER A 112 -3.98 11.16 -15.77
C SER A 112 -4.41 11.96 -14.53
N GLN A 113 -5.24 12.99 -14.70
CA GLN A 113 -5.81 13.73 -13.56
C GLN A 113 -6.61 12.80 -12.65
N ARG A 114 -7.48 11.93 -13.23
CA ARG A 114 -8.23 10.93 -12.48
C ARG A 114 -7.34 9.90 -11.77
N VAL A 115 -6.19 9.54 -12.35
CA VAL A 115 -5.22 8.69 -11.63
C VAL A 115 -4.67 9.43 -10.43
N CYS A 116 -4.24 10.70 -10.60
CA CYS A 116 -3.73 11.52 -9.49
C CYS A 116 -4.75 11.65 -8.35
N GLU A 117 -6.02 11.91 -8.68
CA GLU A 117 -7.11 11.99 -7.70
C GLU A 117 -7.31 10.67 -6.95
N LYS A 118 -7.35 9.54 -7.69
CA LYS A 118 -7.53 8.20 -7.11
C LYS A 118 -6.41 7.77 -6.16
N ILE A 119 -5.18 8.21 -6.41
CA ILE A 119 -4.05 7.93 -5.50
C ILE A 119 -3.97 8.94 -4.34
N GLY A 120 -4.89 9.91 -4.25
CA GLY A 120 -4.93 10.91 -3.19
C GLY A 120 -3.97 12.09 -3.39
N ALA A 121 -3.38 12.23 -4.58
CA ALA A 121 -2.54 13.38 -4.90
C ALA A 121 -3.37 14.66 -5.03
N LYS A 122 -2.84 15.78 -4.52
CA LYS A 122 -3.50 17.08 -4.55
C LYS A 122 -2.85 17.98 -5.57
N VAL A 123 -3.66 18.76 -6.29
CA VAL A 123 -3.16 19.81 -7.18
C VAL A 123 -2.37 20.82 -6.34
N ARG A 124 -1.16 21.12 -6.77
CA ARG A 124 -0.32 22.16 -6.17
C ARG A 124 -0.37 23.44 -6.98
N GLU A 125 -0.01 23.35 -8.25
CA GLU A 125 0.08 24.50 -9.15
C GLU A 125 0.07 24.07 -10.61
N THR A 126 -0.02 25.05 -11.51
CA THR A 126 0.21 24.85 -12.95
C THR A 126 1.51 25.57 -13.31
N VAL A 127 2.46 24.84 -13.88
CA VAL A 127 3.77 25.34 -14.27
C VAL A 127 3.95 25.33 -15.78
N ASP A 128 4.91 26.12 -16.26
CA ASP A 128 5.29 26.07 -17.67
C ASP A 128 6.09 24.78 -17.95
N VAL A 129 5.87 24.22 -19.14
CA VAL A 129 6.68 23.10 -19.62
C VAL A 129 8.11 23.62 -19.81
N PRO A 130 9.12 22.97 -19.19
CA PRO A 130 10.51 23.39 -19.34
C PRO A 130 10.97 23.39 -20.80
N ASP A 131 11.77 24.38 -21.19
CA ASP A 131 12.41 24.38 -22.49
C ASP A 131 13.25 23.12 -22.68
N GLY A 132 13.17 22.50 -23.84
CA GLY A 132 13.85 21.24 -24.15
C GLY A 132 13.10 19.98 -23.72
N HIS A 133 12.01 20.09 -22.97
CA HIS A 133 11.16 18.94 -22.65
C HIS A 133 10.41 18.47 -23.92
N ASP A 134 10.27 17.16 -24.12
CA ASP A 134 9.61 16.57 -25.28
C ASP A 134 8.14 17.04 -25.46
N LEU A 135 7.44 17.32 -24.36
CA LEU A 135 6.09 17.89 -24.39
C LEU A 135 6.08 19.31 -24.97
N TYR A 136 7.15 20.10 -24.75
CA TYR A 136 7.25 21.44 -25.34
C TYR A 136 7.34 21.35 -26.86
N GLN A 137 8.12 20.40 -27.38
CA GLN A 137 8.22 20.10 -28.82
C GLN A 137 6.88 19.64 -29.42
N ARG A 138 6.02 19.00 -28.61
CA ARG A 138 4.65 18.61 -28.99
C ARG A 138 3.62 19.73 -28.81
N GLY A 139 4.05 20.98 -28.58
CA GLY A 139 3.18 22.14 -28.43
C GLY A 139 2.47 22.26 -27.08
N LYS A 140 2.82 21.44 -26.10
CA LYS A 140 2.26 21.54 -24.74
C LYS A 140 3.05 22.58 -23.94
N LYS A 141 2.36 23.60 -23.42
CA LYS A 141 2.99 24.72 -22.73
C LYS A 141 2.80 24.73 -21.23
N LYS A 142 1.83 24.00 -20.71
CA LYS A 142 1.48 23.96 -19.28
C LYS A 142 1.43 22.54 -18.76
N LEU A 143 1.86 22.36 -17.51
CA LEU A 143 1.73 21.14 -16.74
C LEU A 143 1.00 21.43 -15.44
N MET A 144 -0.01 20.65 -15.12
CA MET A 144 -0.58 20.58 -13.78
C MET A 144 0.35 19.72 -12.92
N GLN A 145 0.77 20.25 -11.80
CA GLN A 145 1.60 19.57 -10.82
C GLN A 145 0.72 19.09 -9.67
N TYR A 146 0.80 17.80 -9.41
CA TYR A 146 0.17 17.14 -8.26
C TYR A 146 1.24 16.74 -7.25
N VAL A 147 0.91 16.83 -5.97
CA VAL A 147 1.74 16.37 -4.87
C VAL A 147 1.04 15.24 -4.14
N LEU A 148 1.70 14.11 -4.05
CA LEU A 148 1.30 12.96 -3.24
C LEU A 148 2.20 12.89 -2.02
N LYS A 149 1.64 13.01 -0.83
CA LYS A 149 2.39 12.83 0.42
C LYS A 149 2.58 11.35 0.70
N ILE A 150 3.83 10.96 0.91
CA ILE A 150 4.19 9.59 1.29
C ILE A 150 4.19 9.50 2.80
N GLN A 151 3.19 8.82 3.33
CA GLN A 151 3.07 8.58 4.76
C GLN A 151 4.02 7.44 5.16
N PRO A 152 4.93 7.65 6.11
CA PRO A 152 5.81 6.57 6.56
C PRO A 152 5.01 5.56 7.38
N ILE A 153 5.26 4.27 7.14
CA ILE A 153 4.88 3.21 8.07
C ILE A 153 6.05 3.03 9.02
N ARG A 154 5.80 3.12 10.31
CA ARG A 154 6.83 3.01 11.35
C ARG A 154 6.37 2.13 12.49
N PRO A 155 7.30 1.55 13.26
CA PRO A 155 6.94 0.91 14.52
C PRO A 155 6.14 1.90 15.39
N ALA A 156 5.11 1.41 16.05
CA ALA A 156 4.40 2.17 17.07
C ALA A 156 5.24 2.20 18.38
N THR A 157 4.93 3.16 19.20
CA THR A 157 5.52 3.34 20.54
C THR A 157 4.41 3.48 21.57
N GLU A 158 4.72 3.41 22.85
CA GLU A 158 3.76 3.67 23.92
C GLU A 158 3.01 5.00 23.77
N GLN A 159 3.66 6.01 23.21
CA GLN A 159 3.06 7.31 22.98
C GLN A 159 1.98 7.29 21.90
N ASP A 160 2.00 6.29 21.01
CA ASP A 160 1.02 6.15 19.94
C ASP A 160 -0.25 5.40 20.38
N ILE A 161 -0.21 4.67 21.49
CA ILE A 161 -1.31 3.82 21.96
C ILE A 161 -2.64 4.59 22.07
N PRO A 162 -2.72 5.76 22.73
CA PRO A 162 -3.99 6.49 22.79
C PRO A 162 -4.51 6.93 21.41
N ALA A 163 -3.62 7.27 20.48
CA ALA A 163 -4.00 7.69 19.14
C ALA A 163 -4.44 6.50 18.26
N ILE A 164 -3.87 5.31 18.48
CA ILE A 164 -4.30 4.06 17.84
C ILE A 164 -5.66 3.63 18.39
N ALA A 165 -5.87 3.68 19.71
CA ALA A 165 -7.18 3.42 20.32
C ALA A 165 -8.25 4.37 19.75
N ALA A 166 -7.96 5.66 19.67
CA ALA A 166 -8.87 6.62 19.06
C ALA A 166 -9.11 6.34 17.55
N LEU A 167 -8.21 5.70 16.83
CA LEU A 167 -8.47 5.20 15.46
C LEU A 167 -9.48 4.05 15.49
N TYR A 168 -9.36 3.11 16.42
CA TYR A 168 -10.33 2.03 16.58
C TYR A 168 -11.73 2.54 16.91
N ASP A 169 -11.83 3.51 17.82
CA ASP A 169 -13.10 4.16 18.17
C ASP A 169 -13.74 4.82 16.93
N ARG A 170 -12.98 5.55 16.12
CA ARG A 170 -13.51 6.16 14.89
C ARG A 170 -14.05 5.14 13.89
N ILE A 171 -13.41 3.97 13.79
CA ILE A 171 -13.86 2.90 12.90
C ILE A 171 -15.16 2.30 13.42
N THR A 172 -15.17 1.86 14.68
CA THR A 172 -16.32 1.19 15.30
C THR A 172 -17.52 2.14 15.41
N GLU A 173 -17.32 3.41 15.75
CA GLU A 173 -18.37 4.44 15.77
C GLU A 173 -18.96 4.66 14.36
N ARG A 174 -18.11 4.75 13.32
CA ARG A 174 -18.58 4.91 11.94
C ARG A 174 -19.38 3.69 11.48
N GLU A 175 -18.97 2.50 11.86
CA GLU A 175 -19.62 1.25 11.48
C GLU A 175 -20.90 0.99 12.28
N ALA A 176 -20.97 1.38 13.55
CA ALA A 176 -22.19 1.36 14.35
C ALA A 176 -23.30 2.28 13.77
N ASN A 177 -22.92 3.39 13.14
CA ASN A 177 -23.83 4.33 12.48
C ASN A 177 -24.06 4.05 10.99
N GLY A 178 -23.56 2.93 10.47
CA GLY A 178 -23.63 2.59 9.04
C GLY A 178 -23.56 1.08 8.80
N THR A 179 -22.77 0.69 7.81
CA THR A 179 -22.50 -0.73 7.55
C THR A 179 -21.27 -1.17 8.36
N ASN A 180 -21.46 -2.15 9.23
CA ASN A 180 -20.35 -2.82 9.88
C ASN A 180 -19.70 -3.78 8.88
N TYR A 181 -18.47 -3.47 8.46
CA TYR A 181 -17.68 -4.32 7.57
C TYR A 181 -16.64 -5.14 8.33
N SER A 182 -16.09 -4.58 9.41
CA SER A 182 -15.00 -5.23 10.15
C SER A 182 -15.47 -6.36 11.06
N GLY A 183 -16.75 -6.34 11.45
CA GLY A 183 -17.27 -7.17 12.52
C GLY A 183 -16.90 -6.66 13.92
N TRP A 184 -16.21 -5.53 14.01
CA TRP A 184 -15.80 -4.95 15.28
C TRP A 184 -16.96 -4.29 16.01
N ALA A 185 -16.93 -4.35 17.35
CA ALA A 185 -17.98 -3.79 18.19
C ALA A 185 -17.44 -2.64 19.04
N GLN A 186 -18.16 -1.53 19.02
CA GLN A 186 -17.80 -0.34 19.79
C GLN A 186 -17.80 -0.63 21.30
N GLY A 187 -16.68 -0.32 21.97
CA GLY A 187 -16.50 -0.56 23.39
C GLY A 187 -16.17 -2.01 23.76
N GLU A 188 -16.00 -2.91 22.77
CA GLU A 188 -15.65 -4.32 22.99
C GLU A 188 -14.31 -4.67 22.32
N TYR A 189 -14.22 -4.53 21.01
CA TYR A 189 -13.01 -4.87 20.23
C TYR A 189 -12.95 -4.10 18.90
N PRO A 190 -11.75 -3.64 18.47
CA PRO A 190 -10.50 -3.56 19.24
C PRO A 190 -10.52 -2.34 20.18
N MET A 191 -9.72 -2.41 21.25
CA MET A 191 -9.64 -1.39 22.30
C MET A 191 -8.19 -0.97 22.53
N GLU A 192 -7.96 -0.05 23.49
CA GLU A 192 -6.60 0.36 23.86
C GLU A 192 -5.74 -0.82 24.31
N TRP A 193 -6.31 -1.75 25.08
CA TRP A 193 -5.59 -2.95 25.51
C TRP A 193 -5.13 -3.83 24.34
N THR A 194 -5.94 -3.92 23.26
CA THR A 194 -5.54 -4.60 22.03
C THR A 194 -4.26 -3.99 21.43
N ALA A 195 -4.21 -2.65 21.35
CA ALA A 195 -3.02 -1.97 20.85
C ALA A 195 -1.80 -2.20 21.74
N ARG A 196 -1.97 -2.26 23.07
CA ARG A 196 -0.89 -2.57 24.03
C ARG A 196 -0.33 -3.98 23.83
N GLU A 197 -1.20 -4.98 23.76
CA GLU A 197 -0.79 -6.36 23.53
C GLU A 197 -0.01 -6.52 22.21
N LEU A 198 -0.47 -5.88 21.14
CA LEU A 198 0.19 -5.90 19.85
C LEU A 198 1.53 -5.14 19.87
N LEU A 199 1.64 -4.09 20.69
CA LEU A 199 2.89 -3.36 20.88
C LEU A 199 3.89 -4.18 21.70
N GLU A 200 3.46 -4.77 22.81
CA GLU A 200 4.29 -5.64 23.68
C GLU A 200 4.84 -6.84 22.91
N ALA A 201 4.06 -7.35 21.98
CA ALA A 201 4.50 -8.39 21.05
C ALA A 201 5.52 -7.91 20.02
N GLY A 202 5.76 -6.61 19.91
CA GLY A 202 6.74 -6.00 18.99
C GLY A 202 6.29 -5.91 17.54
N GLY A 203 5.03 -6.27 17.24
CA GLY A 203 4.50 -6.33 15.88
C GLY A 203 3.73 -5.08 15.43
N LEU A 204 3.42 -4.12 16.31
CA LEU A 204 2.55 -3.01 16.01
C LEU A 204 3.25 -1.89 15.21
N TYR A 205 2.63 -1.51 14.10
CA TYR A 205 3.05 -0.42 13.21
C TYR A 205 1.90 0.56 12.99
N CYS A 206 2.23 1.82 12.74
CA CYS A 206 1.24 2.85 12.42
C CYS A 206 1.70 3.81 11.32
N MET A 207 0.74 4.51 10.75
CA MET A 207 0.93 5.67 9.87
C MET A 207 0.27 6.88 10.51
N THR A 208 0.95 8.02 10.43
CA THR A 208 0.38 9.30 10.87
C THR A 208 0.27 10.26 9.70
N ASP A 209 -0.72 11.13 9.71
CA ASP A 209 -0.78 12.26 8.78
C ASP A 209 0.21 13.37 9.20
N GLN A 210 0.15 14.50 8.50
CA GLN A 210 1.05 15.63 8.76
C GLN A 210 0.77 16.35 10.10
N SER A 211 -0.41 16.16 10.67
CA SER A 211 -0.78 16.70 11.98
C SER A 211 -0.34 15.79 13.14
N GLY A 212 0.15 14.58 12.82
CA GLY A 212 0.49 13.56 13.81
C GLY A 212 -0.70 12.64 14.18
N LYS A 213 -1.87 12.83 13.56
CA LYS A 213 -3.03 11.94 13.75
C LYS A 213 -2.72 10.57 13.18
N VAL A 214 -2.93 9.49 13.95
CA VAL A 214 -2.85 8.13 13.43
C VAL A 214 -4.01 7.87 12.47
N ILE A 215 -3.68 7.47 11.23
CA ILE A 215 -4.61 7.23 10.12
C ILE A 215 -4.64 5.79 9.65
N ALA A 216 -3.68 4.98 10.06
CA ALA A 216 -3.67 3.53 9.86
C ALA A 216 -2.82 2.84 10.91
N SER A 217 -3.17 1.61 11.27
CA SER A 217 -2.36 0.71 12.07
C SER A 217 -2.60 -0.74 11.66
N ALA A 218 -1.60 -1.60 11.92
CA ALA A 218 -1.70 -3.06 11.85
C ALA A 218 -0.55 -3.67 12.63
N ALA A 219 -0.70 -4.92 13.06
CA ALA A 219 0.42 -5.68 13.60
C ALA A 219 0.89 -6.74 12.60
N TYR A 220 2.20 -6.97 12.60
CA TYR A 220 2.90 -7.91 11.73
C TYR A 220 3.85 -8.74 12.58
N ASP A 221 3.49 -9.96 12.85
CA ASP A 221 4.30 -10.89 13.62
C ASP A 221 4.07 -12.33 13.13
N ASN A 222 4.66 -13.31 13.80
CA ASN A 222 4.50 -14.74 13.47
C ASN A 222 3.67 -15.48 14.52
N ARG A 223 2.91 -14.77 15.35
CA ARG A 223 1.98 -15.36 16.29
C ARG A 223 0.69 -15.72 15.57
N HIS A 224 0.28 -16.95 15.72
CA HIS A 224 -0.99 -17.43 15.21
C HIS A 224 -1.98 -17.57 16.38
N ASP A 225 -3.20 -17.12 16.16
CA ASP A 225 -4.30 -17.45 17.05
C ASP A 225 -4.58 -18.95 16.97
N SER A 226 -5.07 -19.55 18.06
CA SER A 226 -5.30 -21.00 18.14
C SER A 226 -6.22 -21.53 17.03
N CYS A 227 -7.15 -20.71 16.52
CA CYS A 227 -8.01 -21.09 15.41
C CYS A 227 -7.27 -21.38 14.10
N TYR A 228 -6.03 -20.90 13.95
CA TYR A 228 -5.20 -21.20 12.78
C TYR A 228 -4.73 -22.66 12.73
N ASP A 229 -4.71 -23.36 13.87
CA ASP A 229 -4.38 -24.78 13.96
C ASP A 229 -5.47 -25.67 13.37
N ASP A 230 -6.73 -25.18 13.32
CA ASP A 230 -7.87 -25.86 12.72
C ASP A 230 -7.95 -25.69 11.21
N VAL A 231 -7.09 -24.84 10.61
CA VAL A 231 -7.08 -24.56 9.19
C VAL A 231 -6.16 -25.50 8.44
N VAL A 232 -6.68 -26.18 7.44
CA VAL A 232 -5.86 -26.91 6.48
C VAL A 232 -5.38 -25.92 5.41
N TRP A 233 -4.16 -25.42 5.59
CA TRP A 233 -3.56 -24.45 4.70
C TRP A 233 -3.23 -25.05 3.34
N GLY A 234 -3.44 -24.27 2.26
CA GLY A 234 -3.21 -24.72 0.88
C GLY A 234 -1.73 -24.97 0.56
N LYS A 235 -0.81 -24.31 1.30
CA LYS A 235 0.62 -24.55 1.22
C LYS A 235 1.14 -25.02 2.57
N ASP A 236 1.88 -26.14 2.57
CA ASP A 236 2.54 -26.67 3.76
C ASP A 236 3.78 -25.80 4.09
N ILE A 237 3.52 -24.71 4.80
CA ILE A 237 4.52 -23.79 5.33
C ILE A 237 4.38 -23.80 6.86
N PRO A 238 5.43 -24.13 7.59
CA PRO A 238 5.42 -24.07 9.07
C PRO A 238 5.02 -22.68 9.57
N SER A 239 4.29 -22.62 10.68
CA SER A 239 3.77 -21.38 11.25
C SER A 239 4.86 -20.35 11.53
N GLU A 240 6.01 -20.79 12.03
CA GLU A 240 7.18 -19.94 12.28
C GLU A 240 7.83 -19.35 11.01
N GLN A 241 7.44 -19.84 9.83
CA GLN A 241 7.88 -19.32 8.53
C GLN A 241 6.79 -18.50 7.82
N THR A 242 5.71 -18.17 8.53
CA THR A 242 4.65 -17.32 8.02
C THR A 242 4.47 -16.06 8.86
N LEU A 243 4.15 -14.95 8.20
CA LEU A 243 3.75 -13.72 8.85
C LEU A 243 2.23 -13.73 9.05
N CYS A 244 1.76 -13.26 10.20
CA CYS A 244 0.37 -12.89 10.40
C CYS A 244 0.21 -11.37 10.36
N ILE A 245 -0.93 -10.91 9.84
CA ILE A 245 -1.31 -9.51 9.86
C ILE A 245 -2.57 -9.39 10.72
N HIS A 246 -2.45 -8.69 11.84
CA HIS A 246 -3.54 -8.54 12.80
C HIS A 246 -4.07 -7.10 12.81
N THR A 247 -5.35 -6.96 13.05
CA THR A 247 -6.03 -5.69 13.37
C THR A 247 -5.69 -4.56 12.37
N LEU A 248 -5.84 -4.85 11.06
CA LEU A 248 -5.66 -3.82 10.02
C LEU A 248 -6.75 -2.74 10.14
N ALA A 249 -6.37 -1.59 10.64
CA ALA A 249 -7.23 -0.45 10.89
C ALA A 249 -6.89 0.72 9.96
N ILE A 250 -7.89 1.25 9.27
CA ILE A 250 -7.75 2.42 8.38
C ILE A 250 -8.78 3.47 8.77
N ASP A 251 -8.34 4.70 9.00
CA ASP A 251 -9.22 5.82 9.32
C ASP A 251 -10.34 5.95 8.27
N PRO A 252 -11.61 5.94 8.69
CA PRO A 252 -12.74 6.01 7.75
C PRO A 252 -12.69 7.21 6.81
N ASP A 253 -12.14 8.34 7.27
CA ASP A 253 -12.03 9.57 6.49
C ASP A 253 -10.88 9.51 5.45
N CYS A 254 -10.02 8.50 5.56
CA CYS A 254 -8.91 8.23 4.65
C CYS A 254 -9.17 7.05 3.69
N ARG A 255 -10.38 6.48 3.69
CA ARG A 255 -10.76 5.39 2.77
C ARG A 255 -10.60 5.82 1.30
N GLY A 256 -10.26 4.87 0.44
CA GLY A 256 -10.02 5.13 -1.00
C GLY A 256 -8.68 5.80 -1.32
N GLN A 257 -7.87 6.18 -0.33
CA GLN A 257 -6.54 6.78 -0.51
C GLN A 257 -5.40 5.75 -0.60
N GLY A 258 -5.72 4.46 -0.70
CA GLY A 258 -4.72 3.38 -0.85
C GLY A 258 -3.96 3.01 0.42
N LEU A 259 -4.38 3.51 1.60
CA LEU A 259 -3.67 3.24 2.87
C LEU A 259 -3.73 1.76 3.24
N GLY A 260 -4.89 1.11 3.09
CA GLY A 260 -5.02 -0.33 3.33
C GLY A 260 -4.07 -1.14 2.45
N GLU A 261 -4.01 -0.80 1.15
CA GLU A 261 -3.06 -1.44 0.24
C GLU A 261 -1.61 -1.18 0.65
N ALA A 262 -1.28 0.04 1.09
CA ALA A 262 0.06 0.36 1.56
C ALA A 262 0.47 -0.46 2.79
N MET A 263 -0.43 -0.62 3.76
CA MET A 263 -0.21 -1.44 4.95
C MET A 263 -0.03 -2.93 4.57
N MET A 264 -0.88 -3.47 3.71
CA MET A 264 -0.76 -4.87 3.26
C MET A 264 0.55 -5.12 2.49
N ARG A 265 0.96 -4.18 1.62
CA ARG A 265 2.25 -4.28 0.89
C ARG A 265 3.45 -4.18 1.83
N PHE A 266 3.35 -3.41 2.90
CA PHE A 266 4.36 -3.40 3.96
C PHE A 266 4.50 -4.78 4.61
N GLY A 267 3.41 -5.54 4.74
CA GLY A 267 3.46 -6.95 5.17
C GLY A 267 4.33 -7.82 4.26
N PHE A 268 4.25 -7.64 2.93
CA PHE A 268 5.16 -8.34 2.00
C PHE A 268 6.62 -7.95 2.20
N GLU A 269 6.90 -6.65 2.41
CA GLU A 269 8.26 -6.16 2.69
C GLU A 269 8.80 -6.73 4.02
N MET A 270 7.94 -6.84 5.03
CA MET A 270 8.29 -7.45 6.32
C MET A 270 8.57 -8.95 6.19
N ALA A 271 7.71 -9.69 5.49
CA ALA A 271 7.92 -11.12 5.25
C ALA A 271 9.24 -11.36 4.49
N GLU A 272 9.54 -10.55 3.50
CA GLU A 272 10.81 -10.62 2.76
C GLU A 272 12.01 -10.32 3.65
N LYS A 273 11.96 -9.23 4.42
CA LYS A 273 13.03 -8.82 5.34
C LYS A 273 13.33 -9.87 6.41
N LEU A 274 12.30 -10.58 6.86
CA LEU A 274 12.39 -11.62 7.87
C LEU A 274 12.69 -13.01 7.29
N GLY A 275 12.74 -13.14 5.95
CA GLY A 275 12.97 -14.41 5.26
C GLY A 275 11.79 -15.39 5.36
N LEU A 276 10.58 -14.89 5.64
CA LEU A 276 9.36 -15.69 5.75
C LEU A 276 8.83 -16.07 4.36
N LYS A 277 8.15 -17.22 4.29
CA LYS A 277 7.73 -17.85 3.03
C LYS A 277 6.29 -17.57 2.65
N GLY A 278 5.48 -17.15 3.62
CA GLY A 278 4.06 -16.88 3.41
C GLY A 278 3.51 -15.85 4.37
N ILE A 279 2.29 -15.41 4.09
CA ILE A 279 1.51 -14.52 4.95
C ILE A 279 0.14 -15.14 5.11
N ARG A 280 -0.37 -15.18 6.35
CA ARG A 280 -1.69 -15.67 6.70
C ARG A 280 -2.50 -14.53 7.31
N ILE A 281 -3.78 -14.52 7.03
CA ILE A 281 -4.72 -13.53 7.54
C ILE A 281 -6.12 -14.13 7.57
N ASP A 282 -6.92 -13.67 8.48
CA ASP A 282 -8.34 -13.92 8.51
C ASP A 282 -9.15 -12.62 8.54
N THR A 283 -10.40 -12.72 8.22
CA THR A 283 -11.35 -11.62 8.34
C THR A 283 -12.78 -12.15 8.34
N TRP A 284 -13.69 -11.38 8.93
CA TRP A 284 -15.12 -11.69 8.84
C TRP A 284 -15.56 -11.84 7.38
N VAL A 285 -16.38 -12.87 7.09
CA VAL A 285 -16.81 -13.18 5.71
C VAL A 285 -17.59 -12.06 5.03
N GLU A 286 -18.22 -11.16 5.80
CA GLU A 286 -18.92 -10.00 5.26
C GLU A 286 -18.02 -8.76 5.09
N ASN A 287 -16.75 -8.83 5.46
CA ASN A 287 -15.80 -7.76 5.26
C ASN A 287 -15.39 -7.64 3.78
N THR A 288 -16.38 -7.33 2.96
CA THR A 288 -16.19 -7.25 1.50
C THR A 288 -15.11 -6.27 1.04
N PRO A 289 -14.86 -5.12 1.71
CA PRO A 289 -13.75 -4.24 1.35
C PRO A 289 -12.37 -4.89 1.59
N ALA A 290 -12.21 -5.60 2.71
CA ALA A 290 -10.95 -6.28 3.03
C ALA A 290 -10.72 -7.47 2.10
N LEU A 291 -11.72 -8.33 1.89
CA LEU A 291 -11.65 -9.46 0.96
C LEU A 291 -11.27 -9.01 -0.46
N LYS A 292 -11.90 -7.95 -0.98
CA LYS A 292 -11.53 -7.38 -2.28
C LYS A 292 -10.08 -6.91 -2.33
N LEU A 293 -9.59 -6.31 -1.24
CA LEU A 293 -8.19 -5.88 -1.15
C LEU A 293 -7.24 -7.08 -1.12
N TYR A 294 -7.53 -8.10 -0.32
CA TYR A 294 -6.70 -9.29 -0.19
C TYR A 294 -6.62 -10.06 -1.49
N HIS A 295 -7.75 -10.34 -2.15
CA HIS A 295 -7.78 -10.99 -3.46
C HIS A 295 -7.01 -10.18 -4.52
N LYS A 296 -7.18 -8.85 -4.55
CA LYS A 296 -6.41 -7.96 -5.43
C LYS A 296 -4.90 -8.08 -5.23
N LEU A 297 -4.47 -8.39 -4.01
CA LEU A 297 -3.05 -8.54 -3.65
C LEU A 297 -2.55 -9.98 -3.82
N GLY A 298 -3.39 -10.89 -4.33
CA GLY A 298 -3.04 -12.27 -4.63
C GLY A 298 -3.15 -13.23 -3.45
N TYR A 299 -3.85 -12.83 -2.38
CA TYR A 299 -4.23 -13.77 -1.32
C TYR A 299 -5.27 -14.75 -1.85
N ARG A 300 -5.19 -15.99 -1.42
CA ARG A 300 -6.07 -17.09 -1.80
C ARG A 300 -6.93 -17.51 -0.62
N ASP A 301 -8.19 -17.76 -0.89
CA ASP A 301 -9.11 -18.34 0.10
C ASP A 301 -8.67 -19.76 0.44
N VAL A 302 -8.65 -20.07 1.73
CA VAL A 302 -8.24 -21.40 2.24
C VAL A 302 -9.39 -22.10 2.94
N ALA A 303 -10.01 -21.44 3.92
CA ALA A 303 -11.07 -22.02 4.73
C ALA A 303 -12.04 -20.95 5.22
N VAL A 304 -13.25 -21.38 5.56
CA VAL A 304 -14.18 -20.61 6.38
C VAL A 304 -14.43 -21.40 7.66
N LEU A 305 -14.15 -20.77 8.80
CA LEU A 305 -14.49 -21.32 10.12
C LEU A 305 -15.59 -20.47 10.73
N SER A 306 -16.46 -21.09 11.50
CA SER A 306 -17.54 -20.45 12.26
C SER A 306 -17.69 -21.07 13.62
N ASP A 307 -18.32 -20.33 14.52
CA ASP A 307 -18.58 -20.71 15.91
C ASP A 307 -17.31 -20.91 16.74
N ASN A 308 -17.14 -20.06 17.72
CA ASN A 308 -16.02 -20.05 18.68
C ASN A 308 -14.62 -19.91 18.02
N VAL A 309 -14.54 -19.15 16.93
CA VAL A 309 -13.27 -19.02 16.19
C VAL A 309 -12.23 -18.27 17.02
N HIS A 310 -12.52 -17.05 17.48
CA HIS A 310 -11.58 -16.24 18.24
C HIS A 310 -11.83 -16.30 19.76
N TYR A 311 -13.07 -16.57 20.17
CA TYR A 311 -13.43 -16.71 21.61
C TYR A 311 -14.67 -17.58 21.77
N GLU A 312 -14.88 -18.12 22.98
CA GLU A 312 -16.06 -18.93 23.30
C GLU A 312 -17.33 -18.08 23.17
N GLY A 313 -18.29 -18.57 22.38
CA GLY A 313 -19.55 -17.85 22.08
C GLY A 313 -19.51 -16.97 20.85
N ASP A 314 -18.36 -16.84 20.17
CA ASP A 314 -18.28 -16.19 18.87
C ASP A 314 -19.14 -16.94 17.85
N ARG A 315 -20.06 -16.23 17.20
CA ARG A 315 -20.99 -16.74 16.20
C ARG A 315 -20.66 -16.27 14.78
N MET A 316 -19.58 -15.54 14.63
CA MET A 316 -19.17 -15.00 13.32
C MET A 316 -18.47 -16.08 12.51
N ALA A 317 -18.57 -15.97 11.20
CA ALA A 317 -17.81 -16.79 10.28
C ALA A 317 -16.63 -15.97 9.72
N TYR A 318 -15.47 -16.58 9.71
CA TYR A 318 -14.23 -15.94 9.26
C TYR A 318 -13.66 -16.66 8.05
N GLN A 319 -13.30 -15.87 7.04
CA GLN A 319 -12.56 -16.33 5.88
C GLN A 319 -11.07 -16.28 6.23
N PHE A 320 -10.39 -17.41 6.11
CA PHE A 320 -8.94 -17.54 6.21
C PHE A 320 -8.33 -17.48 4.82
N LEU A 321 -7.27 -16.67 4.68
CA LEU A 321 -6.57 -16.49 3.43
C LEU A 321 -5.07 -16.61 3.64
N GLU A 322 -4.38 -17.05 2.58
CA GLU A 322 -2.93 -17.12 2.55
C GLU A 322 -2.35 -16.51 1.30
N TRP A 323 -1.14 -16.01 1.45
CA TRP A 323 -0.28 -15.63 0.35
C TRP A 323 1.09 -16.28 0.54
N TYR A 324 1.67 -16.77 -0.55
CA TYR A 324 3.02 -17.33 -0.57
C TYR A 324 3.66 -17.09 -1.93
N ARG A 325 4.98 -17.08 -1.94
CA ARG A 325 5.81 -16.97 -3.15
C ARG A 325 5.83 -18.25 -3.96
#